data_4aabaca0ed877387e74c7e67023030cc
#
_entry.id   4aabaca0ed877387e74c7e67023030cc
#
_cell.length_a   1.000
_cell.length_b   1.000
_cell.length_c   1.000
_cell.angle_alpha   90.00
_cell.angle_beta   90.00
_cell.angle_gamma   90.00
#
_symmetry.space_group_name_H-M   'P 1'
#
loop_
_entity.id
_entity.type
_entity.pdbx_description
1 polymer ?
#
loop_
_entity_poly.entity_id
_entity_poly.type
_entity_poly.pdbx_seq_one_letter_code
_entity_poly.pdbx_strand_id
1 'polypeptide(L)'
;LVRSRGLGDVYKRQHQTVRKGELSTIMKLVFDKADLVKSVGIAMKAVSGKTTMPILECILIDASSNVIKFTSNDMELGIETIVTGMILERGIVALDAKIFSEIVRKLPDNQVTIETDENLVTTITCEKAKFNIPGQSGEDFSYLPILETSDCVSISQFTLKELIRQTIFSIAANENN
;
A
#
# COMPACT_ATOMS: atom_id res chain seq x y z
N LEU A 1 27.37 -9.36 34.74
CA LEU A 1 25.96 -9.13 34.36
C LEU A 1 25.89 -8.75 32.87
N VAL A 2 25.48 -9.69 32.03
CA VAL A 2 25.23 -9.44 30.60
C VAL A 2 23.85 -8.82 30.49
N ARG A 3 23.76 -7.53 30.11
CA ARG A 3 22.51 -6.85 29.83
C ARG A 3 21.92 -7.44 28.55
N SER A 4 20.74 -8.04 28.64
CA SER A 4 19.87 -8.41 27.56
C SER A 4 19.59 -7.16 26.72
N ARG A 5 20.09 -7.11 25.48
CA ARG A 5 19.70 -6.09 24.47
C ARG A 5 18.33 -6.48 23.96
N GLY A 6 17.31 -5.65 24.26
CA GLY A 6 15.93 -5.93 23.92
C GLY A 6 15.71 -5.96 22.39
N LEU A 7 14.75 -6.78 21.95
CA LEU A 7 14.31 -6.93 20.56
C LEU A 7 14.01 -5.59 19.85
N GLY A 8 13.69 -4.54 20.60
CA GLY A 8 13.45 -3.20 20.07
C GLY A 8 14.65 -2.53 19.38
N ASP A 9 15.88 -2.89 19.80
CA ASP A 9 17.10 -2.32 19.20
C ASP A 9 17.48 -3.00 17.88
N VAL A 10 17.07 -4.25 17.67
CA VAL A 10 17.29 -4.98 16.42
C VAL A 10 16.33 -4.45 15.34
N TYR A 11 15.09 -4.15 15.73
CA TYR A 11 14.08 -3.59 14.85
C TYR A 11 14.47 -2.19 14.33
N LYS A 12 15.01 -1.33 15.22
CA LYS A 12 15.52 -0.01 14.84
C LYS A 12 16.73 -0.07 13.92
N ARG A 13 17.60 -1.08 14.03
CA ARG A 13 18.81 -1.19 13.20
C ARG A 13 18.55 -1.66 11.78
N GLN A 14 17.53 -2.46 11.53
CA GLN A 14 17.18 -2.89 10.17
C GLN A 14 16.55 -1.76 9.33
N HIS A 15 15.86 -0.80 9.98
CA HIS A 15 15.34 0.40 9.33
C HIS A 15 16.32 1.59 9.31
N GLN A 16 17.45 1.53 10.06
CA GLN A 16 18.42 2.63 10.13
C GLN A 16 19.54 2.57 9.08
N THR A 17 19.52 1.65 8.12
CA THR A 17 20.51 1.66 7.03
C THR A 17 20.03 2.42 5.78
N VAL A 18 18.84 3.00 5.80
CA VAL A 18 18.53 4.13 4.94
C VAL A 18 19.12 5.35 5.62
N ARG A 19 20.25 5.85 5.08
CA ARG A 19 20.85 7.11 5.50
C ARG A 19 19.76 8.14 5.66
N LYS A 20 19.76 8.87 6.78
CA LYS A 20 19.09 10.13 6.99
C LYS A 20 19.64 11.16 5.99
N GLY A 21 19.29 10.99 4.73
CA GLY A 21 19.42 11.93 3.63
C GLY A 21 17.99 12.13 3.22
N GLU A 22 17.52 13.35 3.39
CA GLU A 22 16.29 13.94 2.90
C GLU A 22 15.53 12.98 1.97
N LEU A 23 14.52 12.26 2.51
CA LEU A 23 13.52 11.62 1.67
C LEU A 23 12.95 12.76 0.84
N SER A 24 13.40 12.84 -0.43
CA SER A 24 12.83 13.77 -1.37
C SER A 24 11.33 13.55 -1.34
N THR A 25 10.58 14.51 -0.85
CA THR A 25 9.12 14.51 -0.86
C THR A 25 8.58 14.52 -2.28
N ILE A 26 9.43 14.65 -3.26
CA ILE A 26 9.11 14.61 -4.68
C ILE A 26 9.17 13.16 -5.13
N MET A 27 8.01 12.57 -5.41
CA MET A 27 7.87 11.23 -5.97
C MET A 27 7.32 11.32 -7.39
N LYS A 28 7.88 10.54 -8.33
CA LYS A 28 7.36 10.46 -9.70
C LYS A 28 7.35 9.03 -10.20
N LEU A 29 6.16 8.54 -10.52
CA LEU A 29 5.92 7.16 -10.94
C LEU A 29 5.13 7.14 -12.25
N VAL A 30 5.38 6.15 -13.09
CA VAL A 30 4.62 5.91 -14.32
C VAL A 30 4.11 4.48 -14.35
N PHE A 31 2.83 4.32 -14.65
CA PHE A 31 2.13 3.05 -14.67
C PHE A 31 1.40 2.83 -16.00
N ASP A 32 1.22 1.59 -16.36
CA ASP A 32 0.12 1.20 -17.24
C ASP A 32 -1.20 1.24 -16.45
N LYS A 33 -2.25 1.84 -17.02
CA LYS A 33 -3.53 1.97 -16.33
C LYS A 33 -4.10 0.63 -15.89
N ALA A 34 -3.99 -0.43 -16.70
CA ALA A 34 -4.54 -1.73 -16.39
C ALA A 34 -3.90 -2.32 -15.12
N ASP A 35 -2.58 -2.23 -14.99
CA ASP A 35 -1.84 -2.68 -13.82
C ASP A 35 -2.16 -1.82 -12.59
N LEU A 36 -2.28 -0.51 -12.77
CA LEU A 36 -2.64 0.41 -11.71
C LEU A 36 -4.04 0.13 -11.15
N VAL A 37 -5.05 -0.02 -12.02
CA VAL A 37 -6.44 -0.36 -11.62
C VAL A 37 -6.49 -1.66 -10.85
N LYS A 38 -5.78 -2.69 -11.33
CA LYS A 38 -5.71 -4.01 -10.69
C LYS A 38 -5.12 -3.89 -9.28
N SER A 39 -3.99 -3.20 -9.15
CA SER A 39 -3.27 -3.08 -7.88
C SER A 39 -4.02 -2.24 -6.86
N VAL A 40 -4.61 -1.11 -7.29
CA VAL A 40 -5.50 -0.30 -6.45
C VAL A 40 -6.72 -1.13 -6.01
N GLY A 41 -7.32 -1.92 -6.91
CA GLY A 41 -8.44 -2.80 -6.59
C GLY A 41 -8.10 -3.89 -5.58
N ILE A 42 -6.85 -4.35 -5.51
CA ILE A 42 -6.36 -5.29 -4.51
C ILE A 42 -6.22 -4.56 -3.16
N ALA A 43 -5.51 -3.43 -3.14
CA ALA A 43 -5.28 -2.66 -1.92
C ALA A 43 -6.59 -2.17 -1.28
N MET A 44 -7.57 -1.75 -2.07
CA MET A 44 -8.89 -1.30 -1.60
C MET A 44 -9.61 -2.30 -0.68
N LYS A 45 -9.25 -3.59 -0.71
CA LYS A 45 -9.92 -4.63 0.09
C LYS A 45 -9.56 -4.60 1.58
N ALA A 46 -8.46 -3.95 1.94
CA ALA A 46 -8.06 -3.78 3.33
C ALA A 46 -8.07 -2.29 3.75
N VAL A 47 -8.84 -1.46 3.06
CA VAL A 47 -9.08 -0.08 3.46
C VAL A 47 -10.25 -0.02 4.43
N SER A 48 -10.05 0.60 5.59
CA SER A 48 -11.11 0.76 6.57
C SER A 48 -12.26 1.61 6.03
N GLY A 49 -13.48 1.11 6.22
CA GLY A 49 -14.68 1.86 5.83
C GLY A 49 -15.20 2.81 6.92
N LYS A 50 -14.82 2.57 8.17
CA LYS A 50 -15.20 3.35 9.36
C LYS A 50 -14.06 3.26 10.37
N THR A 51 -13.28 4.31 10.49
CA THR A 51 -12.18 4.38 11.43
C THR A 51 -12.10 5.77 12.07
N THR A 52 -11.56 5.82 13.27
CA THR A 52 -11.18 7.09 13.94
C THR A 52 -9.80 7.57 13.51
N MET A 53 -9.07 6.78 12.72
CA MET A 53 -7.72 7.07 12.23
C MET A 53 -7.76 7.34 10.73
N PRO A 54 -7.74 8.60 10.28
CA PRO A 54 -7.88 8.94 8.84
C PRO A 54 -6.84 8.29 7.94
N ILE A 55 -5.65 8.00 8.46
CA ILE A 55 -4.57 7.35 7.70
C ILE A 55 -4.93 5.94 7.23
N LEU A 56 -5.83 5.23 7.95
CA LEU A 56 -6.30 3.89 7.57
C LEU A 56 -7.36 3.92 6.45
N GLU A 57 -7.86 5.10 6.09
CA GLU A 57 -8.68 5.29 4.89
C GLU A 57 -7.83 5.51 3.63
N CYS A 58 -6.49 5.51 3.78
CA CYS A 58 -5.54 5.73 2.70
C CYS A 58 -4.93 4.43 2.17
N ILE A 59 -4.44 4.48 0.94
CA ILE A 59 -3.47 3.54 0.38
C ILE A 59 -2.10 4.21 0.45
N LEU A 60 -1.14 3.55 1.10
CA LEU A 60 0.26 3.94 1.08
C LEU A 60 0.87 3.52 -0.26
N ILE A 61 1.47 4.46 -0.96
CA ILE A 61 2.32 4.25 -2.13
C ILE A 61 3.77 4.38 -1.65
N ASP A 62 4.51 3.28 -1.66
CA ASP A 62 5.91 3.24 -1.26
C ASP A 62 6.78 2.87 -2.48
N ALA A 63 7.57 3.82 -2.93
CA ALA A 63 8.57 3.68 -3.99
C ALA A 63 9.97 4.06 -3.48
N SER A 64 10.24 3.91 -2.20
CA SER A 64 11.55 4.19 -1.58
C SER A 64 12.63 3.19 -2.00
N SER A 65 12.24 2.00 -2.40
CA SER A 65 13.11 0.93 -2.88
C SER A 65 13.08 0.81 -4.42
N ASN A 66 13.55 -0.33 -4.96
CA ASN A 66 13.52 -0.62 -6.39
C ASN A 66 12.17 -1.22 -6.86
N VAL A 67 11.23 -1.37 -5.95
CA VAL A 67 9.88 -1.88 -6.23
C VAL A 67 8.86 -0.88 -5.72
N ILE A 68 7.73 -0.80 -6.42
CA ILE A 68 6.60 0.01 -5.99
C ILE A 68 5.65 -0.91 -5.23
N LYS A 69 5.27 -0.50 -4.03
CA LYS A 69 4.34 -1.22 -3.17
C LYS A 69 3.12 -0.36 -2.87
N PHE A 70 1.97 -0.97 -2.93
CA PHE A 70 0.74 -0.39 -2.39
C PHE A 70 0.35 -1.16 -1.14
N THR A 71 0.18 -0.45 -0.04
CA THR A 71 -0.17 -1.04 1.26
C THR A 71 -1.45 -0.41 1.78
N SER A 72 -2.33 -1.22 2.32
CA SER A 72 -3.53 -0.81 3.06
C SER A 72 -3.69 -1.68 4.30
N ASN A 73 -4.30 -1.12 5.34
CA ASN A 73 -4.43 -1.78 6.63
C ASN A 73 -5.64 -1.21 7.37
N ASP A 74 -6.50 -2.06 7.91
CA ASP A 74 -7.63 -1.68 8.75
C ASP A 74 -7.44 -2.10 10.22
N MET A 75 -6.22 -2.48 10.61
CA MET A 75 -5.78 -3.01 11.91
C MET A 75 -6.12 -4.50 12.14
N GLU A 76 -7.01 -5.10 11.36
CA GLU A 76 -7.32 -6.53 11.39
C GLU A 76 -6.78 -7.23 10.15
N LEU A 77 -6.93 -6.60 8.99
CA LEU A 77 -6.46 -7.08 7.70
C LEU A 77 -5.48 -6.08 7.08
N GLY A 78 -4.29 -6.55 6.74
CA GLY A 78 -3.31 -5.79 5.97
C GLY A 78 -3.07 -6.42 4.61
N ILE A 79 -2.99 -5.61 3.57
CA ILE A 79 -2.64 -6.02 2.22
C ILE A 79 -1.47 -5.19 1.73
N GLU A 80 -0.39 -5.86 1.30
CA GLU A 80 0.70 -5.28 0.54
C GLU A 80 0.72 -5.93 -0.85
N THR A 81 0.78 -5.13 -1.90
CA THR A 81 0.91 -5.61 -3.28
C THR A 81 2.03 -4.90 -4.01
N ILE A 82 2.85 -5.66 -4.75
CA ILE A 82 3.87 -5.11 -5.64
C ILE A 82 3.19 -4.69 -6.94
N VAL A 83 3.48 -3.46 -7.38
CA VAL A 83 2.88 -2.85 -8.56
C VAL A 83 3.92 -2.71 -9.65
N THR A 84 3.59 -3.17 -10.85
CA THR A 84 4.42 -2.96 -12.03
C THR A 84 4.34 -1.50 -12.45
N GLY A 85 5.49 -0.84 -12.55
CA GLY A 85 5.58 0.57 -12.94
C GLY A 85 7.02 1.03 -13.03
N MET A 86 7.23 2.23 -13.52
CA MET A 86 8.54 2.86 -13.63
C MET A 86 8.70 3.89 -12.51
N ILE A 87 9.79 3.82 -11.78
CA ILE A 87 10.18 4.79 -10.76
C ILE A 87 11.11 5.81 -11.43
N LEU A 88 10.65 7.04 -11.60
CA LEU A 88 11.47 8.15 -12.07
C LEU A 88 12.08 8.89 -10.89
N GLU A 89 11.30 9.12 -9.84
CA GLU A 89 11.74 9.70 -8.57
C GLU A 89 11.14 8.91 -7.42
N ARG A 90 11.98 8.62 -6.41
CA ARG A 90 11.61 7.79 -5.26
C ARG A 90 10.92 8.60 -4.19
N GLY A 91 9.92 8.03 -3.56
CA GLY A 91 9.25 8.66 -2.43
C GLY A 91 8.16 7.79 -1.84
N ILE A 92 7.47 8.37 -0.85
CA ILE A 92 6.38 7.71 -0.12
C ILE A 92 5.26 8.72 0.06
N VAL A 93 4.02 8.30 -0.18
CA VAL A 93 2.83 9.11 0.07
C VAL A 93 1.64 8.21 0.39
N ALA A 94 0.77 8.66 1.30
CA ALA A 94 -0.51 8.02 1.55
C ALA A 94 -1.63 8.86 0.90
N LEU A 95 -2.47 8.21 0.09
CA LEU A 95 -3.58 8.87 -0.63
C LEU A 95 -4.92 8.29 -0.18
N ASP A 96 -5.94 9.15 -0.06
CA ASP A 96 -7.31 8.69 0.15
C ASP A 96 -7.67 7.61 -0.86
N ALA A 97 -7.97 6.43 -0.36
CA ALA A 97 -8.15 5.23 -1.17
C ALA A 97 -9.38 5.31 -2.08
N LYS A 98 -10.47 5.92 -1.60
CA LYS A 98 -11.72 6.06 -2.36
C LYS A 98 -11.52 7.01 -3.53
N ILE A 99 -10.99 8.22 -3.24
CA ILE A 99 -10.74 9.25 -4.25
C ILE A 99 -9.74 8.72 -5.28
N PHE A 100 -8.62 8.14 -4.83
CA PHE A 100 -7.61 7.56 -5.70
C PHE A 100 -8.18 6.47 -6.61
N SER A 101 -8.93 5.51 -6.05
CA SER A 101 -9.56 4.44 -6.80
C SER A 101 -10.57 4.95 -7.84
N GLU A 102 -11.39 5.95 -7.49
CA GLU A 102 -12.35 6.53 -8.43
C GLU A 102 -11.68 7.24 -9.59
N ILE A 103 -10.61 8.00 -9.34
CA ILE A 103 -9.85 8.68 -10.39
C ILE A 103 -9.24 7.64 -11.32
N VAL A 104 -8.48 6.68 -10.78
CA VAL A 104 -7.77 5.67 -11.58
C VAL A 104 -8.72 4.88 -12.49
N ARG A 105 -9.92 4.55 -12.02
CA ARG A 105 -10.93 3.84 -12.82
C ARG A 105 -11.47 4.67 -13.99
N LYS A 106 -11.55 5.99 -13.84
CA LYS A 106 -12.12 6.91 -14.82
C LYS A 106 -11.09 7.45 -15.83
N LEU A 107 -9.79 7.20 -15.62
CA LEU A 107 -8.75 7.62 -16.56
C LEU A 107 -8.89 6.93 -17.91
N PRO A 108 -8.42 7.55 -19.01
CA PRO A 108 -8.25 6.90 -20.31
C PRO A 108 -7.34 5.67 -20.22
N ASP A 109 -7.42 4.79 -21.22
CA ASP A 109 -6.65 3.54 -21.26
C ASP A 109 -5.26 3.78 -21.84
N ASN A 110 -4.40 4.45 -21.08
CA ASN A 110 -3.06 4.86 -21.45
C ASN A 110 -2.14 4.89 -20.23
N GLN A 111 -0.90 5.35 -20.41
CA GLN A 111 0.05 5.54 -19.32
C GLN A 111 -0.42 6.62 -18.34
N VAL A 112 -0.28 6.31 -17.05
CA VAL A 112 -0.64 7.20 -15.93
C VAL A 112 0.63 7.63 -15.23
N THR A 113 0.82 8.94 -15.10
CA THR A 113 1.91 9.52 -14.31
C THR A 113 1.35 10.00 -12.97
N ILE A 114 2.00 9.63 -11.89
CA ILE A 114 1.70 10.06 -10.52
C ILE A 114 2.90 10.83 -10.00
N GLU A 115 2.71 12.08 -9.65
CA GLU A 115 3.75 12.98 -9.14
C GLU A 115 3.29 13.57 -7.81
N THR A 116 4.16 13.52 -6.78
CA THR A 116 3.89 14.14 -5.48
C THR A 116 4.92 15.23 -5.21
N ASP A 117 4.47 16.42 -4.86
CA ASP A 117 5.31 17.57 -4.55
C ASP A 117 5.70 17.66 -3.06
N GLU A 118 6.50 18.66 -2.70
CA GLU A 118 6.98 18.91 -1.34
C GLU A 118 5.84 19.22 -0.34
N ASN A 119 4.66 19.62 -0.83
CA ASN A 119 3.48 19.87 -0.02
C ASN A 119 2.56 18.64 0.09
N LEU A 120 3.04 17.45 -0.34
CA LEU A 120 2.29 16.21 -0.42
C LEU A 120 1.07 16.27 -1.35
N VAL A 121 1.00 17.27 -2.25
CA VAL A 121 -0.04 17.30 -3.27
C VAL A 121 0.34 16.35 -4.39
N THR A 122 -0.48 15.34 -4.60
CA THR A 122 -0.26 14.33 -5.63
C THR A 122 -1.06 14.65 -6.88
N THR A 123 -0.37 14.85 -7.97
CA THR A 123 -0.92 15.07 -9.31
C THR A 123 -0.96 13.77 -10.08
N ILE A 124 -2.13 13.37 -10.55
CA ILE A 124 -2.33 12.20 -11.42
C ILE A 124 -2.64 12.70 -12.82
N THR A 125 -1.83 12.33 -13.79
CA THR A 125 -1.96 12.77 -15.19
C THR A 125 -2.08 11.56 -16.11
N CYS A 126 -3.05 11.61 -17.03
CA CYS A 126 -3.20 10.64 -18.11
C CYS A 126 -3.75 11.39 -19.33
N GLU A 127 -2.97 11.45 -20.40
CA GLU A 127 -3.27 12.26 -21.59
C GLU A 127 -3.60 13.72 -21.24
N LYS A 128 -4.85 14.15 -21.47
CA LYS A 128 -5.35 15.49 -21.14
C LYS A 128 -5.99 15.59 -19.76
N ALA A 129 -6.22 14.45 -19.10
CA ALA A 129 -6.80 14.41 -17.77
C ALA A 129 -5.73 14.70 -16.72
N LYS A 130 -6.03 15.61 -15.79
CA LYS A 130 -5.16 15.96 -14.68
C LYS A 130 -6.01 16.12 -13.42
N PHE A 131 -5.61 15.43 -12.34
CA PHE A 131 -6.27 15.46 -11.05
C PHE A 131 -5.24 15.74 -9.96
N ASN A 132 -5.62 16.50 -8.96
CA ASN A 132 -4.80 16.76 -7.78
C ASN A 132 -5.50 16.18 -6.55
N ILE A 133 -4.77 15.40 -5.75
CA ILE A 133 -5.23 14.82 -4.49
C ILE A 133 -4.29 15.29 -3.38
N PRO A 134 -4.79 15.83 -2.26
CA PRO A 134 -3.97 16.04 -1.08
C PRO A 134 -3.53 14.67 -0.53
N GLY A 135 -2.24 14.49 -0.34
CA GLY A 135 -1.67 13.30 0.29
C GLY A 135 -1.39 13.54 1.78
N GLN A 136 -1.05 12.48 2.46
CA GLN A 136 -0.55 12.48 3.83
C GLN A 136 0.85 11.88 3.86
N SER A 137 1.61 12.21 4.91
CA SER A 137 2.94 11.64 5.09
C SER A 137 2.85 10.12 5.21
N GLY A 138 3.63 9.39 4.42
CA GLY A 138 3.73 7.94 4.54
C GLY A 138 4.41 7.48 5.83
N GLU A 139 5.11 8.37 6.55
CA GLU A 139 5.75 8.05 7.83
C GLU A 139 4.73 7.78 8.94
N ASP A 140 3.54 8.36 8.83
CA ASP A 140 2.44 8.18 9.78
C ASP A 140 1.67 6.87 9.55
N PHE A 141 1.96 6.16 8.46
CA PHE A 141 1.28 4.93 8.11
C PHE A 141 1.80 3.74 8.92
N SER A 142 0.88 2.95 9.49
CA SER A 142 1.24 1.72 10.21
C SER A 142 1.63 0.62 9.22
N TYR A 143 2.93 0.32 9.15
CA TYR A 143 3.43 -0.77 8.32
C TYR A 143 2.96 -2.14 8.81
N LEU A 144 2.77 -3.06 7.88
CA LEU A 144 2.49 -4.44 8.21
C LEU A 144 3.69 -5.09 8.90
N PRO A 145 3.46 -5.99 9.87
CA PRO A 145 4.55 -6.71 10.50
C PRO A 145 5.30 -7.58 9.49
N ILE A 146 6.61 -7.66 9.66
CA ILE A 146 7.44 -8.59 8.87
C ILE A 146 7.12 -10.00 9.35
N LEU A 147 6.65 -10.85 8.44
CA LEU A 147 6.37 -12.24 8.72
C LEU A 147 7.66 -13.07 8.65
N GLU A 148 7.94 -13.84 9.70
CA GLU A 148 8.99 -14.86 9.64
C GLU A 148 8.48 -16.04 8.80
N THR A 149 9.25 -16.41 7.78
CA THR A 149 8.86 -17.45 6.80
C THR A 149 9.42 -18.83 7.13
N SER A 150 10.02 -19.02 8.33
CA SER A 150 10.65 -20.28 8.76
C SER A 150 9.66 -21.45 8.81
N ASP A 151 8.40 -21.19 9.16
CA ASP A 151 7.36 -22.21 9.38
C ASP A 151 6.17 -21.99 8.41
N CYS A 152 6.46 -22.03 7.11
CA CYS A 152 5.46 -21.80 6.07
C CYS A 152 4.89 -23.10 5.50
N VAL A 153 3.57 -23.13 5.31
CA VAL A 153 2.88 -24.13 4.51
C VAL A 153 2.67 -23.61 3.10
N SER A 154 3.16 -24.33 2.10
CA SER A 154 2.98 -23.96 0.69
C SER A 154 1.89 -24.81 0.06
N ILE A 155 0.86 -24.15 -0.48
CA ILE A 155 -0.21 -24.81 -1.23
C ILE A 155 -0.45 -24.09 -2.55
N SER A 156 -0.99 -24.78 -3.56
CA SER A 156 -1.31 -24.14 -4.82
C SER A 156 -2.47 -23.14 -4.65
N GLN A 157 -2.45 -22.06 -5.42
CA GLN A 157 -3.55 -21.07 -5.43
C GLN A 157 -4.89 -21.73 -5.78
N PHE A 158 -4.89 -22.70 -6.69
CA PHE A 158 -6.10 -23.44 -7.06
C PHE A 158 -6.65 -24.21 -5.86
N THR A 159 -5.79 -24.97 -5.15
CA THR A 159 -6.19 -25.71 -3.97
C THR A 159 -6.76 -24.82 -2.88
N LEU A 160 -6.08 -23.70 -2.58
CA LEU A 160 -6.56 -22.73 -1.59
C LEU A 160 -7.93 -22.17 -1.96
N LYS A 161 -8.11 -21.79 -3.23
CA LYS A 161 -9.39 -21.27 -3.73
C LYS A 161 -10.53 -22.28 -3.56
N GLU A 162 -10.28 -23.57 -3.88
CA GLU A 162 -11.27 -24.63 -3.71
C GLU A 162 -11.61 -24.88 -2.24
N LEU A 163 -10.61 -24.89 -1.36
CA LEU A 163 -10.84 -25.02 0.09
C LEU A 163 -11.70 -23.88 0.63
N ILE A 164 -11.41 -22.63 0.25
CA ILE A 164 -12.21 -21.46 0.64
C ILE A 164 -13.64 -21.62 0.10
N ARG A 165 -13.81 -21.99 -1.18
CA ARG A 165 -15.13 -22.17 -1.80
C ARG A 165 -15.98 -23.22 -1.08
N GLN A 166 -15.35 -24.30 -0.61
CA GLN A 166 -16.04 -25.38 0.09
C GLN A 166 -16.41 -25.06 1.54
N THR A 167 -15.84 -24.01 2.13
CA THR A 167 -16.05 -23.66 3.54
C THR A 167 -16.77 -22.33 3.75
N ILE A 168 -16.72 -21.42 2.78
CA ILE A 168 -17.23 -20.04 2.93
C ILE A 168 -18.72 -19.96 3.25
N PHE A 169 -19.52 -20.97 2.84
CA PHE A 169 -20.96 -20.99 3.09
C PHE A 169 -21.32 -21.17 4.59
N SER A 170 -20.36 -21.67 5.38
CA SER A 170 -20.57 -21.88 6.83
C SER A 170 -20.16 -20.66 7.67
N ILE A 171 -19.66 -19.59 7.04
CA ILE A 171 -19.30 -18.36 7.73
C ILE A 171 -20.57 -17.56 8.01
N ALA A 172 -20.80 -17.20 9.27
CA ALA A 172 -21.90 -16.31 9.65
C ALA A 172 -21.72 -14.93 9.02
N ALA A 173 -22.76 -14.41 8.35
CA ALA A 173 -22.72 -13.11 7.72
C ALA A 173 -22.78 -11.93 8.73
N ASN A 174 -23.23 -12.19 9.97
CA ASN A 174 -23.27 -11.23 11.06
C ASN A 174 -22.96 -11.94 12.38
N GLU A 175 -21.96 -11.49 13.10
CA GLU A 175 -21.67 -11.87 14.50
C GLU A 175 -22.58 -11.10 15.49
N ASN A 176 -23.84 -10.91 15.20
CA ASN A 176 -24.77 -10.33 16.17
C ASN A 176 -25.51 -11.47 16.87
N ASN A 177 -24.87 -12.03 17.90
CA ASN A 177 -25.52 -12.70 19.03
C ASN A 177 -24.73 -12.43 20.30
#